data_020b8b2f6b282a7397383b4def3e1690
#
_entry.id   020b8b2f6b282a7397383b4def3e1690
#
_cell.length_a   1.000
_cell.length_b   1.000
_cell.length_c   1.000
_cell.angle_alpha   90.00
_cell.angle_beta   90.00
_cell.angle_gamma   90.00
#
_symmetry.space_group_name_H-M   'P 1'
#
loop_
_entity.id
_entity.type
_entity.pdbx_description
1 polymer ?
#
loop_
_entity_poly.entity_id
_entity_poly.type
_entity_poly.pdbx_seq_one_letter_code
_entity_poly.pdbx_strand_id
1 'polypeptide(L)'
;QKSFGTESQGIMLFCGTFVLFCVVAYFLSKRNLKEKVLSAVLMIFLVVSATFIPLENVWNGFRKANSYYCRFSFIIVFFIIYLTAAYLEKGAKFIHKKWFKSVVCVWISVELLFNGYSIVKSFAPVEGHKYSEYDEQQQERFNSLEGSDDDFYRTEQASVAGEDKGANYLGVFNEGLQFGYHSFATYTSTINSALTELYHKCGYHDYYKFMQYNEPLLLTDSLWGIKYIISDHDIEGCKKDIDAGVINDKSVYLNPYALNLGYRVQDADIENIEAENAFEYQNMLLSTLLGENIQCFKKVDSQK
;
A
#
# COMPACT_ATOMS: atom_id res chain seq x y z
N GLN A 1 -12.25 3.68 19.12
CA GLN A 1 -13.67 4.04 19.23
C GLN A 1 -14.45 3.14 18.30
N LYS A 2 -15.18 2.16 18.84
CA LYS A 2 -16.04 1.28 18.03
C LYS A 2 -17.30 2.08 17.70
N SER A 3 -17.45 2.50 16.47
CA SER A 3 -18.74 2.93 15.96
C SER A 3 -19.65 1.71 15.79
N PHE A 4 -20.95 1.90 15.93
CA PHE A 4 -21.95 0.82 15.82
C PHE A 4 -21.70 -0.05 14.58
N GLY A 5 -21.04 -1.20 14.78
CA GLY A 5 -20.87 -2.25 13.76
C GLY A 5 -19.72 -2.11 12.76
N THR A 6 -18.80 -1.19 12.93
CA THR A 6 -17.58 -1.11 12.10
C THR A 6 -16.33 -1.23 12.96
N GLU A 7 -15.36 -2.02 12.51
CA GLU A 7 -13.96 -1.85 12.93
C GLU A 7 -13.51 -0.51 12.36
N SER A 8 -13.70 0.56 13.12
CA SER A 8 -13.54 1.92 12.63
C SER A 8 -12.08 2.32 12.58
N GLN A 9 -11.56 2.45 11.40
CA GLN A 9 -10.63 3.54 11.14
C GLN A 9 -11.44 4.83 11.36
N GLY A 10 -11.06 5.66 12.33
CA GLY A 10 -11.85 6.79 12.78
C GLY A 10 -12.21 7.72 11.62
N ILE A 11 -13.48 8.14 11.57
CA ILE A 11 -13.97 9.11 10.59
C ILE A 11 -13.24 10.43 10.85
N MET A 12 -12.46 10.89 9.88
CA MET A 12 -11.81 12.20 9.97
C MET A 12 -12.76 13.28 9.46
N LEU A 13 -13.42 13.96 10.38
CA LEU A 13 -14.32 15.10 10.11
C LEU A 13 -13.72 16.44 10.52
N PHE A 14 -12.41 16.49 10.67
CA PHE A 14 -11.76 17.71 11.11
C PHE A 14 -11.69 18.75 10.00
N CYS A 15 -12.27 19.94 10.25
CA CYS A 15 -12.30 21.07 9.31
C CYS A 15 -11.91 22.40 9.98
N GLY A 16 -11.31 22.32 11.15
CA GLY A 16 -10.92 23.47 11.97
C GLY A 16 -11.96 23.83 13.05
N THR A 17 -11.47 24.13 14.27
CA THR A 17 -12.36 24.47 15.41
C THR A 17 -13.09 25.78 15.19
N PHE A 18 -12.49 26.74 14.51
CA PHE A 18 -13.16 27.98 14.11
C PHE A 18 -14.40 27.73 13.25
N VAL A 19 -14.31 26.78 12.32
CA VAL A 19 -15.42 26.41 11.43
C VAL A 19 -16.57 25.81 12.24
N LEU A 20 -16.28 24.90 13.18
CA LEU A 20 -17.28 24.32 14.08
C LEU A 20 -17.96 25.39 14.93
N PHE A 21 -17.21 26.35 15.45
CA PHE A 21 -17.78 27.49 16.17
C PHE A 21 -18.75 28.29 15.30
N CYS A 22 -18.41 28.54 14.03
CA CYS A 22 -19.28 29.24 13.09
C CYS A 22 -20.58 28.48 12.79
N VAL A 23 -20.53 27.14 12.72
CA VAL A 23 -21.73 26.30 12.56
C VAL A 23 -22.68 26.44 13.75
N VAL A 24 -22.17 26.41 14.98
CA VAL A 24 -22.98 26.67 16.16
C VAL A 24 -23.61 28.05 16.10
N ALA A 25 -22.83 29.06 15.76
CA ALA A 25 -23.30 30.43 15.59
C ALA A 25 -24.33 30.58 14.46
N TYR A 26 -24.24 29.79 13.38
CA TYR A 26 -25.25 29.71 12.32
C TYR A 26 -26.62 29.33 12.90
N PHE A 27 -26.68 28.27 13.71
CA PHE A 27 -27.95 27.81 14.34
C PHE A 27 -28.49 28.77 15.41
N LEU A 28 -27.62 29.51 16.09
CA LEU A 28 -28.03 30.53 17.06
C LEU A 28 -28.43 31.86 16.41
N SER A 29 -28.08 32.09 15.15
CA SER A 29 -28.34 33.36 14.42
C SER A 29 -29.85 33.58 14.14
N LYS A 30 -30.23 34.83 13.83
CA LYS A 30 -31.62 35.20 13.48
C LYS A 30 -31.93 34.86 12.00
N ARG A 31 -31.80 33.57 11.63
CA ARG A 31 -32.16 33.07 10.32
C ARG A 31 -33.56 32.49 10.28
N ASN A 32 -34.09 32.29 9.06
CA ASN A 32 -35.39 31.63 8.86
C ASN A 32 -35.35 30.21 9.48
N LEU A 33 -36.38 29.89 10.25
CA LEU A 33 -36.50 28.58 10.90
C LEU A 33 -36.47 27.42 9.90
N LYS A 34 -37.06 27.60 8.72
CA LYS A 34 -37.04 26.58 7.63
C LYS A 34 -35.63 26.27 7.17
N GLU A 35 -34.79 27.31 6.99
CA GLU A 35 -33.38 27.13 6.59
C GLU A 35 -32.59 26.34 7.68
N LYS A 36 -32.79 26.68 8.94
CA LYS A 36 -32.12 25.99 10.04
C LYS A 36 -32.56 24.52 10.17
N VAL A 37 -33.86 24.26 10.09
CA VAL A 37 -34.41 22.91 10.17
C VAL A 37 -33.88 22.06 9.02
N LEU A 38 -33.93 22.57 7.79
CA LEU A 38 -33.40 21.84 6.62
C LEU A 38 -31.90 21.54 6.77
N SER A 39 -31.12 22.54 7.21
CA SER A 39 -29.69 22.37 7.45
C SER A 39 -29.42 21.36 8.56
N ALA A 40 -30.20 21.36 9.64
CA ALA A 40 -30.06 20.39 10.72
C ALA A 40 -30.41 18.97 10.26
N VAL A 41 -31.51 18.80 9.53
CA VAL A 41 -31.91 17.50 8.97
C VAL A 41 -30.84 16.94 8.04
N LEU A 42 -30.30 17.76 7.14
CA LEU A 42 -29.26 17.35 6.22
C LEU A 42 -27.96 16.99 7.00
N MET A 43 -27.58 17.79 7.98
CA MET A 43 -26.41 17.49 8.82
C MET A 43 -26.57 16.17 9.56
N ILE A 44 -27.71 15.94 10.19
CA ILE A 44 -28.02 14.70 10.90
C ILE A 44 -28.00 13.51 9.93
N PHE A 45 -28.62 13.65 8.76
CA PHE A 45 -28.59 12.61 7.72
C PHE A 45 -27.16 12.24 7.32
N LEU A 46 -26.31 13.24 7.03
CA LEU A 46 -24.92 13.02 6.65
C LEU A 46 -24.12 12.34 7.77
N VAL A 47 -24.28 12.80 9.02
CA VAL A 47 -23.59 12.19 10.18
C VAL A 47 -24.09 10.77 10.43
N VAL A 48 -25.38 10.52 10.35
CA VAL A 48 -25.96 9.17 10.47
C VAL A 48 -25.47 8.27 9.34
N SER A 49 -25.35 8.80 8.11
CA SER A 49 -24.79 8.05 6.98
C SER A 49 -23.34 7.59 7.23
N ALA A 50 -22.56 8.34 7.99
CA ALA A 50 -21.19 8.01 8.33
C ALA A 50 -21.06 7.01 9.50
N THR A 51 -22.14 6.73 10.22
CA THR A 51 -22.14 5.84 11.40
C THR A 51 -23.02 4.61 11.22
N PHE A 52 -23.89 4.60 10.23
CA PHE A 52 -24.85 3.52 9.97
C PHE A 52 -24.52 2.77 8.68
N ILE A 53 -24.03 1.56 8.79
CA ILE A 53 -23.52 0.72 7.69
C ILE A 53 -24.44 0.64 6.47
N PRO A 54 -25.77 0.44 6.60
CA PRO A 54 -26.64 0.39 5.42
C PRO A 54 -26.61 1.66 4.58
N LEU A 55 -26.53 2.84 5.21
CA LEU A 55 -26.41 4.11 4.49
C LEU A 55 -25.01 4.30 3.91
N GLU A 56 -23.97 3.85 4.61
CA GLU A 56 -22.60 3.83 4.06
C GLU A 56 -22.53 2.98 2.80
N ASN A 57 -23.18 1.81 2.78
CA ASN A 57 -23.23 0.96 1.59
C ASN A 57 -23.91 1.65 0.39
N VAL A 58 -24.93 2.48 0.63
CA VAL A 58 -25.56 3.29 -0.44
C VAL A 58 -24.52 4.21 -1.09
N TRP A 59 -23.70 4.91 -0.30
CA TRP A 59 -22.62 5.77 -0.79
C TRP A 59 -21.54 5.00 -1.54
N ASN A 60 -21.34 3.71 -1.22
CA ASN A 60 -20.38 2.82 -1.87
C ASN A 60 -21.00 2.03 -3.05
N GLY A 61 -22.11 2.49 -3.61
CA GLY A 61 -22.77 1.82 -4.74
C GLY A 61 -23.41 0.48 -4.36
N PHE A 62 -24.03 0.42 -3.20
CA PHE A 62 -24.66 -0.77 -2.60
C PHE A 62 -23.69 -1.93 -2.29
N ARG A 63 -22.40 -1.62 -2.15
CA ARG A 63 -21.36 -2.59 -1.76
C ARG A 63 -20.82 -2.26 -0.38
N LYS A 64 -20.41 -3.30 0.36
CA LYS A 64 -19.70 -3.09 1.61
C LYS A 64 -18.38 -2.37 1.35
N ALA A 65 -18.09 -1.33 2.14
CA ALA A 65 -16.81 -0.64 2.07
C ALA A 65 -15.67 -1.63 2.36
N ASN A 66 -14.62 -1.58 1.57
CA ASN A 66 -13.40 -2.36 1.76
C ASN A 66 -12.22 -1.40 1.92
N SER A 67 -11.54 -1.50 3.05
CA SER A 67 -10.33 -0.74 3.42
C SER A 67 -10.50 0.76 3.68
N TYR A 68 -11.39 1.46 2.99
CA TYR A 68 -11.57 2.91 3.10
C TYR A 68 -13.03 3.22 3.44
N TYR A 69 -13.32 3.26 4.71
CA TYR A 69 -14.65 3.58 5.22
C TYR A 69 -14.92 5.09 5.13
N CYS A 70 -16.19 5.43 4.99
CA CYS A 70 -16.66 6.83 5.00
C CYS A 70 -15.95 7.76 3.99
N ARG A 71 -15.65 7.29 2.78
CA ARG A 71 -15.03 8.11 1.72
C ARG A 71 -15.80 9.38 1.41
N PHE A 72 -17.10 9.39 1.60
CA PHE A 72 -17.95 10.54 1.41
C PHE A 72 -17.88 11.58 2.54
N SER A 73 -17.07 11.35 3.56
CA SER A 73 -16.95 12.29 4.72
C SER A 73 -16.55 13.71 4.29
N PHE A 74 -15.87 13.87 3.16
CA PHE A 74 -15.58 15.18 2.58
C PHE A 74 -16.86 16.00 2.28
N ILE A 75 -17.99 15.35 1.98
CA ILE A 75 -19.29 16.02 1.77
C ILE A 75 -19.78 16.64 3.10
N ILE A 76 -19.55 15.96 4.22
CA ILE A 76 -19.87 16.49 5.55
C ILE A 76 -19.03 17.73 5.84
N VAL A 77 -17.72 17.63 5.58
CA VAL A 77 -16.79 18.75 5.76
C VAL A 77 -17.17 19.93 4.85
N PHE A 78 -17.47 19.66 3.60
CA PHE A 78 -17.94 20.67 2.65
C PHE A 78 -19.21 21.36 3.13
N PHE A 79 -20.17 20.60 3.64
CA PHE A 79 -21.43 21.18 4.16
C PHE A 79 -21.21 22.03 5.41
N ILE A 80 -20.31 21.63 6.31
CA ILE A 80 -19.89 22.40 7.46
C ILE A 80 -19.28 23.73 7.04
N ILE A 81 -18.39 23.72 6.04
CA ILE A 81 -17.76 24.92 5.48
C ILE A 81 -18.82 25.81 4.82
N TYR A 82 -19.78 25.24 4.09
CA TYR A 82 -20.91 25.97 3.51
C TYR A 82 -21.73 26.70 4.57
N LEU A 83 -22.09 26.05 5.69
CA LEU A 83 -22.82 26.67 6.78
C LEU A 83 -22.03 27.82 7.41
N THR A 84 -20.70 27.64 7.54
CA THR A 84 -19.80 28.68 8.01
C THR A 84 -19.81 29.88 7.09
N ALA A 85 -19.63 29.68 5.78
CA ALA A 85 -19.67 30.76 4.78
C ALA A 85 -21.02 31.49 4.81
N ALA A 86 -22.12 30.73 4.87
CA ALA A 86 -23.46 31.29 4.96
C ALA A 86 -23.65 32.11 6.23
N TYR A 87 -23.09 31.69 7.37
CA TYR A 87 -23.12 32.47 8.62
C TYR A 87 -22.34 33.77 8.46
N LEU A 88 -21.13 33.69 7.94
CA LEU A 88 -20.24 34.83 7.79
C LEU A 88 -20.81 35.89 6.81
N GLU A 89 -21.44 35.48 5.71
CA GLU A 89 -22.05 36.37 4.73
C GLU A 89 -23.17 37.26 5.33
N LYS A 90 -24.10 36.66 6.08
CA LYS A 90 -25.32 37.37 6.55
C LYS A 90 -25.21 37.93 7.97
N GLY A 91 -24.24 37.50 8.78
CA GLY A 91 -24.33 37.68 10.22
C GLY A 91 -23.25 38.51 10.87
N ALA A 92 -22.15 38.74 10.25
CA ALA A 92 -20.98 39.17 11.01
C ALA A 92 -20.46 40.53 10.57
N LYS A 93 -21.08 41.60 11.06
CA LYS A 93 -20.52 42.99 10.96
C LYS A 93 -19.09 43.12 11.46
N PHE A 94 -18.62 42.21 12.30
CA PHE A 94 -17.28 42.20 12.87
C PHE A 94 -16.21 41.55 11.96
N ILE A 95 -16.59 40.83 10.90
CA ILE A 95 -15.63 40.21 9.96
C ILE A 95 -14.71 41.24 9.31
N HIS A 96 -15.23 42.43 9.04
CA HIS A 96 -14.47 43.50 8.41
C HIS A 96 -13.51 44.23 9.39
N LYS A 97 -13.62 43.94 10.72
CA LYS A 97 -12.76 44.57 11.72
C LYS A 97 -11.36 43.93 11.73
N LYS A 98 -10.33 44.75 11.73
CA LYS A 98 -8.93 44.28 11.75
C LYS A 98 -8.64 43.36 12.93
N TRP A 99 -9.12 43.69 14.12
CA TRP A 99 -8.93 42.84 15.30
C TRP A 99 -9.49 41.41 15.14
N PHE A 100 -10.67 41.28 14.52
CA PHE A 100 -11.27 39.98 14.30
C PHE A 100 -10.42 39.13 13.37
N LYS A 101 -9.95 39.70 12.25
CA LYS A 101 -9.05 39.03 11.32
C LYS A 101 -7.77 38.55 12.02
N SER A 102 -7.19 39.40 12.87
CA SER A 102 -6.00 39.01 13.63
C SER A 102 -6.27 37.87 14.60
N VAL A 103 -7.40 37.92 15.35
CA VAL A 103 -7.79 36.80 16.25
C VAL A 103 -7.96 35.50 15.51
N VAL A 104 -8.66 35.53 14.37
CA VAL A 104 -8.87 34.32 13.55
C VAL A 104 -7.54 33.80 13.00
N CYS A 105 -6.65 34.69 12.51
CA CYS A 105 -5.32 34.27 12.05
C CYS A 105 -4.51 33.62 13.18
N VAL A 106 -4.48 34.19 14.36
CA VAL A 106 -3.78 33.62 15.52
C VAL A 106 -4.40 32.26 15.90
N TRP A 107 -5.72 32.17 15.95
CA TRP A 107 -6.43 30.93 16.26
C TRP A 107 -6.04 29.80 15.28
N ILE A 108 -6.16 30.09 13.97
CA ILE A 108 -5.81 29.10 12.94
C ILE A 108 -4.33 28.71 13.04
N SER A 109 -3.44 29.69 13.27
CA SER A 109 -2.00 29.42 13.42
C SER A 109 -1.70 28.51 14.62
N VAL A 110 -2.32 28.76 15.77
CA VAL A 110 -2.15 27.91 16.97
C VAL A 110 -2.69 26.50 16.70
N GLU A 111 -3.84 26.39 16.05
CA GLU A 111 -4.43 25.11 15.71
C GLU A 111 -3.56 24.30 14.74
N LEU A 112 -3.04 24.94 13.70
CA LEU A 112 -2.12 24.30 12.74
C LEU A 112 -0.82 23.85 13.40
N LEU A 113 -0.23 24.67 14.27
CA LEU A 113 0.97 24.31 15.03
C LEU A 113 0.72 23.14 15.98
N PHE A 114 -0.41 23.14 16.70
CA PHE A 114 -0.77 22.07 17.61
C PHE A 114 -1.03 20.75 16.86
N ASN A 115 -1.79 20.81 15.76
CA ASN A 115 -2.05 19.63 14.94
C ASN A 115 -0.77 19.11 14.27
N GLY A 116 0.04 19.99 13.70
CA GLY A 116 1.35 19.66 13.13
C GLY A 116 2.24 18.96 14.14
N TYR A 117 2.37 19.52 15.34
CA TYR A 117 3.13 18.92 16.43
C TYR A 117 2.58 17.54 16.81
N SER A 118 1.25 17.41 16.94
CA SER A 118 0.60 16.13 17.29
C SER A 118 0.81 15.07 16.24
N ILE A 119 0.75 15.44 14.96
CA ILE A 119 1.02 14.54 13.82
C ILE A 119 2.50 14.10 13.88
N VAL A 120 3.44 15.02 13.93
CA VAL A 120 4.87 14.68 13.98
C VAL A 120 5.19 13.79 15.19
N LYS A 121 4.57 14.04 16.35
CA LYS A 121 4.73 13.21 17.54
C LYS A 121 4.10 11.83 17.40
N SER A 122 3.05 11.67 16.61
CA SER A 122 2.37 10.39 16.40
C SER A 122 3.09 9.49 15.39
N PHE A 123 3.88 10.06 14.51
CA PHE A 123 4.81 9.27 13.71
C PHE A 123 5.89 8.74 14.67
N ALA A 124 5.92 7.41 14.86
CA ALA A 124 7.05 6.81 15.55
C ALA A 124 8.33 7.32 14.88
N PRO A 125 9.33 7.74 15.65
CA PRO A 125 10.58 8.20 15.07
C PRO A 125 11.21 7.00 14.35
N VAL A 126 11.00 6.94 13.05
CA VAL A 126 11.92 6.21 12.19
C VAL A 126 13.24 6.94 12.39
N GLU A 127 14.27 6.24 12.83
CA GLU A 127 15.59 6.83 12.96
C GLU A 127 16.03 7.25 11.56
N GLY A 128 15.76 8.50 11.20
CA GLY A 128 15.92 9.01 9.83
C GLY A 128 17.33 8.84 9.29
N HIS A 129 18.34 8.84 10.18
CA HIS A 129 19.73 8.55 9.80
C HIS A 129 19.93 7.09 9.37
N LYS A 130 19.25 6.12 9.97
CA LYS A 130 19.33 4.71 9.55
C LYS A 130 18.66 4.50 8.19
N TYR A 131 17.57 5.24 7.93
CA TYR A 131 16.94 5.19 6.62
C TYR A 131 17.82 5.78 5.53
N SER A 132 18.46 6.94 5.79
CA SER A 132 19.38 7.56 4.83
C SER A 132 20.59 6.67 4.56
N GLU A 133 21.15 6.03 5.58
CA GLU A 133 22.25 5.09 5.44
C GLU A 133 21.84 3.87 4.59
N TYR A 134 20.67 3.31 4.85
CA TYR A 134 20.10 2.21 4.06
C TYR A 134 19.90 2.64 2.60
N ASP A 135 19.32 3.82 2.38
CA ASP A 135 19.05 4.37 1.04
C ASP A 135 20.34 4.52 0.22
N GLU A 136 21.38 5.11 0.81
CA GLU A 136 22.69 5.27 0.18
C GLU A 136 23.32 3.92 -0.15
N GLN A 137 23.35 2.97 0.79
CA GLN A 137 23.93 1.66 0.61
C GLN A 137 23.20 0.85 -0.48
N GLN A 138 21.87 0.91 -0.50
CA GLN A 138 21.08 0.23 -1.54
C GLN A 138 21.29 0.86 -2.91
N GLN A 139 21.35 2.18 -2.99
CA GLN A 139 21.61 2.85 -4.25
C GLN A 139 22.99 2.49 -4.83
N GLU A 140 24.02 2.43 -3.99
CA GLU A 140 25.37 1.98 -4.39
C GLU A 140 25.35 0.54 -4.88
N ARG A 141 24.63 -0.35 -4.15
CA ARG A 141 24.48 -1.75 -4.52
C ARG A 141 23.82 -1.90 -5.89
N PHE A 142 22.68 -1.26 -6.13
CA PHE A 142 21.98 -1.38 -7.41
C PHE A 142 22.78 -0.77 -8.56
N ASN A 143 23.45 0.34 -8.36
CA ASN A 143 24.34 0.93 -9.36
C ASN A 143 25.48 -0.02 -9.72
N SER A 144 26.00 -0.80 -8.78
CA SER A 144 27.06 -1.80 -9.06
C SER A 144 26.54 -2.99 -9.86
N LEU A 145 25.28 -3.39 -9.64
CA LEU A 145 24.64 -4.48 -10.39
C LEU A 145 24.27 -4.06 -11.82
N GLU A 146 23.74 -2.84 -12.01
CA GLU A 146 23.37 -2.31 -13.33
C GLU A 146 24.57 -2.19 -14.29
N GLY A 147 25.76 -1.87 -13.79
CA GLY A 147 26.96 -1.72 -14.61
C GLY A 147 27.50 -3.03 -15.19
N SER A 148 26.94 -4.17 -14.82
CA SER A 148 27.48 -5.49 -15.19
C SER A 148 26.80 -6.16 -16.38
N ASP A 149 25.67 -5.64 -16.87
CA ASP A 149 24.86 -6.33 -17.89
C ASP A 149 24.00 -5.38 -18.73
N ASP A 150 24.04 -5.56 -20.07
CA ASP A 150 23.21 -4.81 -21.02
C ASP A 150 21.81 -5.46 -21.22
N ASP A 151 21.59 -6.67 -20.70
CA ASP A 151 20.35 -7.41 -20.89
C ASP A 151 19.32 -7.09 -19.80
N PHE A 152 18.03 -7.19 -20.16
CA PHE A 152 16.95 -7.06 -19.20
C PHE A 152 16.97 -8.21 -18.19
N TYR A 153 16.94 -7.87 -16.90
CA TYR A 153 16.81 -8.81 -15.80
C TYR A 153 15.93 -8.25 -14.68
N ARG A 154 15.54 -9.11 -13.75
CA ARG A 154 14.83 -8.72 -12.52
C ARG A 154 15.68 -9.00 -11.29
N THR A 155 15.48 -8.17 -10.29
CA THR A 155 16.02 -8.36 -8.95
C THR A 155 14.86 -8.47 -7.97
N GLU A 156 14.94 -9.43 -7.05
CA GLU A 156 13.95 -9.58 -5.98
C GLU A 156 14.61 -9.59 -4.62
N GLN A 157 13.93 -9.03 -3.63
CA GLN A 157 14.36 -9.07 -2.27
C GLN A 157 13.44 -9.99 -1.46
N ALA A 158 13.99 -11.10 -0.96
CA ALA A 158 13.25 -12.02 -0.10
C ALA A 158 12.88 -11.34 1.21
N SER A 159 11.60 -11.40 1.56
CA SER A 159 11.05 -10.86 2.80
C SER A 159 10.50 -12.00 3.63
N VAL A 160 11.08 -12.25 4.80
CA VAL A 160 10.55 -13.27 5.71
C VAL A 160 9.21 -12.79 6.26
N ALA A 161 8.14 -13.52 5.95
CA ALA A 161 6.81 -13.23 6.47
C ALA A 161 6.79 -13.43 7.99
N GLY A 162 6.43 -12.40 8.75
CA GLY A 162 6.09 -12.50 10.17
C GLY A 162 7.17 -12.17 11.18
N GLU A 163 8.38 -11.84 10.78
CA GLU A 163 9.35 -11.29 11.71
C GLU A 163 9.30 -9.77 11.71
N ASP A 164 8.63 -9.24 12.72
CA ASP A 164 8.64 -7.81 13.07
C ASP A 164 10.00 -7.46 13.70
N LYS A 165 11.07 -7.55 12.91
CA LYS A 165 12.41 -7.08 13.28
C LYS A 165 12.40 -5.56 13.14
N GLY A 166 11.88 -4.89 14.13
CA GLY A 166 11.69 -3.45 14.29
C GLY A 166 12.36 -2.56 13.26
N ALA A 167 11.63 -1.56 12.76
CA ALA A 167 12.03 -0.61 11.75
C ALA A 167 12.35 -1.27 10.38
N ASN A 168 11.34 -1.78 9.76
CA ASN A 168 11.40 -2.55 8.53
C ASN A 168 11.54 -1.65 7.32
N TYR A 169 12.73 -1.31 6.98
CA TYR A 169 13.16 -0.83 5.67
C TYR A 169 13.32 -2.00 4.71
N LEU A 170 12.49 -2.99 4.82
CA LEU A 170 12.66 -4.21 4.07
C LEU A 170 11.77 -4.07 2.86
N GLY A 171 12.33 -3.83 1.71
CA GLY A 171 11.73 -3.80 0.39
C GLY A 171 10.67 -4.84 0.13
N VAL A 172 9.61 -4.78 0.90
CA VAL A 172 8.50 -5.73 0.80
C VAL A 172 7.68 -5.44 -0.43
N PHE A 173 7.50 -4.15 -0.74
CA PHE A 173 6.70 -3.72 -1.90
C PHE A 173 7.27 -2.46 -2.51
N ASN A 174 7.25 -2.40 -3.84
CA ASN A 174 7.57 -1.21 -4.63
C ASN A 174 9.00 -0.65 -4.43
N GLU A 175 9.90 -1.36 -3.78
CA GLU A 175 11.28 -0.91 -3.61
C GLU A 175 11.98 -0.74 -4.97
N GLY A 176 11.65 -1.59 -5.95
CA GLY A 176 12.13 -1.42 -7.32
C GLY A 176 11.80 -0.07 -7.95
N LEU A 177 10.69 0.58 -7.52
CA LEU A 177 10.36 1.94 -7.96
C LEU A 177 11.25 3.00 -7.32
N GLN A 178 11.74 2.76 -6.11
CA GLN A 178 12.63 3.67 -5.39
C GLN A 178 14.04 3.65 -5.96
N PHE A 179 14.57 2.45 -6.19
CA PHE A 179 15.97 2.23 -6.59
C PHE A 179 16.14 1.96 -8.09
N GLY A 180 15.07 1.97 -8.89
CA GLY A 180 15.13 1.85 -10.34
C GLY A 180 15.29 0.44 -10.89
N TYR A 181 15.20 -0.62 -10.07
CA TYR A 181 15.31 -1.99 -10.56
C TYR A 181 13.95 -2.65 -10.88
N HIS A 182 13.95 -3.64 -11.74
CA HIS A 182 12.76 -4.38 -12.13
C HIS A 182 12.44 -5.46 -11.10
N SER A 183 11.23 -5.46 -10.57
CA SER A 183 10.77 -6.39 -9.53
C SER A 183 9.32 -6.81 -9.76
N PHE A 184 8.94 -8.00 -9.29
CA PHE A 184 7.56 -8.45 -9.18
C PHE A 184 6.91 -8.05 -7.86
N ALA A 185 7.71 -7.91 -6.78
CA ALA A 185 7.20 -7.51 -5.48
C ALA A 185 6.59 -6.10 -5.55
N THR A 186 5.26 -6.05 -5.57
CA THR A 186 4.53 -4.79 -5.82
C THR A 186 3.24 -4.71 -5.03
N TYR A 187 2.90 -3.49 -4.64
CA TYR A 187 1.58 -3.12 -4.16
C TYR A 187 0.92 -2.19 -5.18
N THR A 188 -0.22 -2.60 -5.71
CA THR A 188 -1.05 -1.74 -6.55
C THR A 188 -2.52 -2.09 -6.39
N SER A 189 -3.39 -1.07 -6.41
CA SER A 189 -4.83 -1.27 -6.31
C SER A 189 -5.46 -1.85 -7.59
N THR A 190 -4.72 -1.90 -8.68
CA THR A 190 -5.17 -2.33 -10.02
C THR A 190 -4.27 -3.43 -10.58
N ILE A 191 -3.96 -4.42 -9.76
CA ILE A 191 -3.11 -5.55 -10.17
C ILE A 191 -3.83 -6.40 -11.22
N ASN A 192 -3.07 -6.96 -12.18
CA ASN A 192 -3.60 -7.86 -13.19
C ASN A 192 -3.93 -9.21 -12.55
N SER A 193 -5.21 -9.64 -12.62
CA SER A 193 -5.67 -10.87 -11.99
C SER A 193 -5.07 -12.14 -12.60
N ALA A 194 -4.81 -12.15 -13.90
CA ALA A 194 -4.18 -13.31 -14.56
C ALA A 194 -2.72 -13.48 -14.09
N LEU A 195 -2.02 -12.36 -13.89
CA LEU A 195 -0.65 -12.40 -13.37
C LEU A 195 -0.61 -12.89 -11.91
N THR A 196 -1.53 -12.41 -11.06
CA THR A 196 -1.61 -12.88 -9.67
C THR A 196 -2.01 -14.35 -9.57
N GLU A 197 -2.90 -14.82 -10.44
CA GLU A 197 -3.27 -16.24 -10.50
C GLU A 197 -2.07 -17.11 -10.87
N LEU A 198 -1.31 -16.74 -11.90
CA LEU A 198 -0.09 -17.44 -12.29
C LEU A 198 0.95 -17.43 -11.15
N TYR A 199 1.12 -16.29 -10.50
CA TYR A 199 2.03 -16.12 -9.37
C TYR A 199 1.67 -17.06 -8.22
N HIS A 200 0.39 -17.13 -7.88
CA HIS A 200 -0.13 -18.04 -6.87
C HIS A 200 0.06 -19.51 -7.25
N LYS A 201 -0.28 -19.91 -8.48
CA LYS A 201 -0.09 -21.27 -8.98
C LYS A 201 1.37 -21.73 -8.91
N CYS A 202 2.29 -20.82 -9.12
CA CYS A 202 3.74 -21.07 -8.98
C CYS A 202 4.20 -21.22 -7.52
N GLY A 203 3.40 -20.87 -6.53
CA GLY A 203 3.70 -21.01 -5.11
C GLY A 203 4.18 -19.77 -4.40
N TYR A 204 4.21 -18.64 -5.08
CA TYR A 204 4.50 -17.38 -4.41
C TYR A 204 3.30 -16.87 -3.62
N HIS A 205 3.58 -16.04 -2.63
CA HIS A 205 2.54 -15.46 -1.81
C HIS A 205 1.93 -14.23 -2.49
N ASP A 206 0.62 -14.28 -2.71
CA ASP A 206 -0.16 -13.15 -3.15
C ASP A 206 -1.23 -12.80 -2.12
N TYR A 207 -1.55 -11.55 -2.02
CA TYR A 207 -2.67 -11.08 -1.24
C TYR A 207 -3.35 -9.96 -2.01
N TYR A 208 -4.63 -10.09 -2.25
CA TYR A 208 -5.61 -9.20 -2.89
C TYR A 208 -5.11 -7.93 -3.66
N LYS A 209 -4.02 -7.28 -3.23
CA LYS A 209 -3.50 -6.04 -3.81
C LYS A 209 -1.98 -5.99 -3.95
N PHE A 210 -1.31 -7.06 -3.61
CA PHE A 210 0.13 -7.11 -3.65
C PHE A 210 0.65 -8.51 -3.94
N MET A 211 1.75 -8.53 -4.65
CA MET A 211 2.59 -9.69 -4.88
C MET A 211 3.80 -9.57 -3.98
N GLN A 212 4.11 -10.61 -3.23
CA GLN A 212 5.18 -10.62 -2.25
C GLN A 212 6.16 -11.73 -2.59
N TYR A 213 7.43 -11.36 -2.65
CA TYR A 213 8.52 -12.32 -2.84
C TYR A 213 9.09 -12.70 -1.48
N ASN A 214 8.60 -13.81 -0.91
CA ASN A 214 9.01 -14.25 0.43
C ASN A 214 10.21 -15.17 0.36
N GLU A 215 10.14 -16.18 -0.49
CA GLU A 215 11.14 -17.23 -0.65
C GLU A 215 11.49 -17.43 -2.11
N PRO A 216 12.77 -17.64 -2.44
CA PRO A 216 13.21 -17.97 -3.79
C PRO A 216 12.64 -19.31 -4.26
N LEU A 217 12.14 -19.32 -5.50
CA LEU A 217 11.70 -20.54 -6.19
C LEU A 217 12.48 -20.66 -7.48
N LEU A 218 13.68 -21.24 -7.41
CA LEU A 218 14.72 -21.18 -8.45
C LEU A 218 14.22 -21.48 -9.87
N LEU A 219 13.28 -22.42 -10.04
CA LEU A 219 12.74 -22.76 -11.34
C LEU A 219 11.92 -21.59 -11.94
N THR A 220 10.95 -21.10 -11.20
CA THR A 220 10.08 -19.99 -11.65
C THR A 220 10.84 -18.67 -11.65
N ASP A 221 11.75 -18.45 -10.72
CA ASP A 221 12.66 -17.30 -10.72
C ASP A 221 13.46 -17.25 -12.02
N SER A 222 13.96 -18.40 -12.46
CA SER A 222 14.72 -18.51 -13.70
C SER A 222 13.87 -18.20 -14.94
N LEU A 223 12.63 -18.75 -15.01
CA LEU A 223 11.68 -18.47 -16.10
C LEU A 223 11.29 -16.99 -16.18
N TRP A 224 11.23 -16.31 -15.04
CA TRP A 224 10.84 -14.90 -14.99
C TRP A 224 12.02 -13.94 -15.07
N GLY A 225 13.23 -14.44 -15.28
CA GLY A 225 14.42 -13.64 -15.43
C GLY A 225 14.84 -12.94 -14.15
N ILE A 226 14.57 -13.56 -12.98
CA ILE A 226 15.10 -13.07 -11.70
C ILE A 226 16.54 -13.50 -11.60
N LYS A 227 17.44 -12.56 -11.87
CA LYS A 227 18.88 -12.78 -11.95
C LYS A 227 19.56 -12.55 -10.60
N TYR A 228 19.17 -11.51 -9.90
CA TYR A 228 19.70 -11.21 -8.58
C TYR A 228 18.62 -11.38 -7.51
N ILE A 229 18.99 -12.09 -6.45
CA ILE A 229 18.12 -12.36 -5.32
C ILE A 229 18.83 -11.85 -4.06
N ILE A 230 18.15 -10.97 -3.32
CA ILE A 230 18.66 -10.41 -2.07
C ILE A 230 18.04 -11.20 -0.92
N SER A 231 18.85 -11.90 -0.12
CA SER A 231 18.37 -12.80 0.94
C SER A 231 19.27 -12.77 2.16
N ASP A 232 18.70 -13.07 3.33
CA ASP A 232 19.41 -13.24 4.61
C ASP A 232 19.91 -14.67 4.85
N HIS A 233 19.59 -15.59 3.93
CA HIS A 233 20.05 -16.98 3.97
C HIS A 233 20.60 -17.42 2.61
N ASP A 234 21.40 -18.49 2.63
CA ASP A 234 22.00 -19.05 1.42
C ASP A 234 20.92 -19.68 0.53
N ILE A 235 21.01 -19.42 -0.76
CA ILE A 235 20.06 -19.93 -1.77
C ILE A 235 20.75 -21.05 -2.55
N GLU A 236 20.20 -22.26 -2.44
CA GLU A 236 20.73 -23.42 -3.15
C GLU A 236 20.65 -23.21 -4.67
N GLY A 237 21.72 -23.49 -5.37
CA GLY A 237 21.84 -23.30 -6.82
C GLY A 237 22.24 -21.88 -7.25
N CYS A 238 22.23 -20.90 -6.36
CA CYS A 238 22.69 -19.54 -6.63
C CYS A 238 24.12 -19.30 -6.11
N LYS A 239 24.78 -18.30 -6.68
CA LYS A 239 26.14 -17.90 -6.27
C LYS A 239 26.07 -16.61 -5.46
N LYS A 240 26.63 -16.61 -4.26
CA LYS A 240 26.73 -15.40 -3.46
C LYS A 240 27.67 -14.40 -4.13
N ASP A 241 27.20 -13.18 -4.33
CA ASP A 241 28.00 -12.05 -4.79
C ASP A 241 28.66 -11.37 -3.57
N ILE A 242 29.95 -11.57 -3.43
CA ILE A 242 30.73 -11.04 -2.30
C ILE A 242 30.97 -9.54 -2.46
N ASP A 243 31.06 -9.06 -3.70
CA ASP A 243 31.40 -7.67 -4.02
C ASP A 243 30.19 -6.73 -3.79
N ALA A 244 28.97 -7.25 -3.88
CA ALA A 244 27.75 -6.50 -3.58
C ALA A 244 27.51 -6.20 -2.08
N GLY A 245 28.35 -6.75 -1.20
CA GLY A 245 28.29 -6.51 0.24
C GLY A 245 27.06 -7.08 0.95
N VAL A 246 26.96 -6.78 2.25
CA VAL A 246 25.82 -7.18 3.10
C VAL A 246 25.13 -5.94 3.63
N ILE A 247 23.83 -5.81 3.43
CA ILE A 247 23.00 -4.69 3.93
C ILE A 247 21.82 -5.28 4.69
N ASN A 248 21.61 -4.88 5.94
CA ASN A 248 20.55 -5.41 6.82
C ASN A 248 20.54 -6.95 6.87
N ASP A 249 21.71 -7.56 7.09
CA ASP A 249 21.93 -9.00 7.13
C ASP A 249 21.62 -9.75 5.82
N LYS A 250 21.32 -9.05 4.74
CA LYS A 250 21.03 -9.62 3.43
C LYS A 250 22.20 -9.48 2.47
N SER A 251 22.50 -10.58 1.78
CA SER A 251 23.49 -10.67 0.72
C SER A 251 22.81 -10.78 -0.65
N VAL A 252 23.55 -10.49 -1.72
CA VAL A 252 23.08 -10.69 -3.09
C VAL A 252 23.51 -12.06 -3.58
N TYR A 253 22.61 -12.75 -4.26
CA TYR A 253 22.81 -14.05 -4.87
C TYR A 253 22.53 -13.97 -6.37
N LEU A 254 23.47 -14.40 -7.18
CA LEU A 254 23.32 -14.52 -8.63
C LEU A 254 22.66 -15.86 -8.96
N ASN A 255 21.50 -15.81 -9.61
CA ASN A 255 20.86 -16.95 -10.25
C ASN A 255 21.44 -17.18 -11.65
N PRO A 256 22.28 -18.21 -11.85
CA PRO A 256 22.93 -18.45 -13.12
C PRO A 256 22.00 -19.01 -14.21
N TYR A 257 20.77 -19.35 -13.86
CA TYR A 257 19.75 -19.94 -14.73
C TYR A 257 18.71 -18.90 -15.20
N ALA A 258 18.80 -17.65 -14.79
CA ALA A 258 17.85 -16.62 -15.17
C ALA A 258 17.80 -16.47 -16.71
N LEU A 259 16.59 -16.57 -17.25
CA LEU A 259 16.34 -16.42 -18.68
C LEU A 259 16.12 -14.94 -19.02
N ASN A 260 16.39 -14.58 -20.26
CA ASN A 260 16.08 -13.25 -20.78
C ASN A 260 14.57 -13.03 -20.88
N LEU A 261 14.12 -11.79 -21.06
CA LEU A 261 12.70 -11.41 -21.13
C LEU A 261 11.90 -12.19 -22.17
N GLY A 262 12.53 -12.57 -23.28
CA GLY A 262 11.94 -13.37 -24.35
C GLY A 262 12.72 -14.64 -24.60
N TYR A 263 12.05 -15.78 -24.56
CA TYR A 263 12.60 -17.09 -24.89
C TYR A 263 11.61 -17.92 -25.70
N ARG A 264 12.13 -18.85 -26.48
CA ARG A 264 11.30 -19.76 -27.29
C ARG A 264 10.91 -20.97 -26.46
N VAL A 265 9.61 -21.34 -26.54
CA VAL A 265 9.07 -22.54 -25.92
C VAL A 265 8.52 -23.50 -26.97
N GLN A 266 8.38 -24.77 -26.62
CA GLN A 266 7.80 -25.79 -27.47
C GLN A 266 6.28 -25.69 -27.52
N ASP A 267 5.67 -25.48 -26.38
CA ASP A 267 4.22 -25.25 -26.23
C ASP A 267 3.97 -24.15 -25.21
N ALA A 268 2.97 -23.32 -25.45
CA ALA A 268 2.58 -22.21 -24.57
C ALA A 268 1.17 -22.39 -23.96
N ASP A 269 0.56 -23.56 -24.09
CA ASP A 269 -0.77 -23.85 -23.48
C ASP A 269 -0.64 -24.10 -21.98
N ILE A 270 -0.32 -23.02 -21.25
CA ILE A 270 -0.15 -23.04 -19.79
C ILE A 270 -1.47 -22.78 -19.04
N GLU A 271 -2.53 -22.35 -19.73
CA GLU A 271 -3.81 -22.02 -19.11
C GLU A 271 -4.54 -23.27 -18.59
N ASN A 272 -4.36 -24.39 -19.27
CA ASN A 272 -5.02 -25.66 -18.98
C ASN A 272 -4.24 -26.56 -18.01
N ILE A 273 -3.18 -26.05 -17.39
CA ILE A 273 -2.43 -26.81 -16.39
C ILE A 273 -3.24 -26.90 -15.09
N GLU A 274 -3.66 -28.12 -14.75
CA GLU A 274 -4.31 -28.46 -13.48
C GLU A 274 -3.32 -29.23 -12.59
N ALA A 275 -3.08 -28.75 -11.37
CA ALA A 275 -2.15 -29.35 -10.43
C ALA A 275 -2.71 -29.27 -9.00
N GLU A 276 -2.37 -30.24 -8.17
CA GLU A 276 -2.83 -30.29 -6.77
C GLU A 276 -2.07 -29.29 -5.85
N ASN A 277 -0.86 -28.90 -6.26
CA ASN A 277 0.00 -28.01 -5.49
C ASN A 277 1.02 -27.29 -6.40
N ALA A 278 1.69 -26.31 -5.85
CA ALA A 278 2.65 -25.45 -6.58
C ALA A 278 3.84 -26.24 -7.16
N PHE A 279 4.33 -27.25 -6.49
CA PHE A 279 5.47 -28.05 -6.98
C PHE A 279 5.09 -28.91 -8.20
N GLU A 280 3.89 -29.49 -8.17
CA GLU A 280 3.33 -30.19 -9.30
C GLU A 280 3.05 -29.23 -10.47
N TYR A 281 2.47 -28.06 -10.17
CA TYR A 281 2.28 -27.03 -11.17
C TYR A 281 3.58 -26.64 -11.87
N GLN A 282 4.65 -26.41 -11.13
CA GLN A 282 5.97 -26.06 -11.68
C GLN A 282 6.54 -27.20 -12.54
N ASN A 283 6.41 -28.47 -12.15
CA ASN A 283 6.81 -29.61 -12.98
C ASN A 283 6.03 -29.64 -14.29
N MET A 284 4.71 -29.47 -14.24
CA MET A 284 3.85 -29.48 -15.43
C MET A 284 4.12 -28.27 -16.33
N LEU A 285 4.30 -27.08 -15.72
CA LEU A 285 4.66 -25.86 -16.45
C LEU A 285 5.95 -26.08 -17.28
N LEU A 286 7.01 -26.56 -16.64
CA LEU A 286 8.28 -26.77 -17.33
C LEU A 286 8.14 -27.85 -18.41
N SER A 287 7.40 -28.94 -18.13
CA SER A 287 7.15 -30.01 -19.09
C SER A 287 6.40 -29.51 -20.32
N THR A 288 5.39 -28.66 -20.14
CA THR A 288 4.65 -28.00 -21.23
C THR A 288 5.55 -27.12 -22.05
N LEU A 289 6.30 -26.23 -21.41
CA LEU A 289 7.18 -25.27 -22.09
C LEU A 289 8.28 -25.95 -22.92
N LEU A 290 8.78 -27.10 -22.47
CA LEU A 290 9.86 -27.85 -23.15
C LEU A 290 9.34 -28.97 -24.06
N GLY A 291 8.08 -29.36 -23.95
CA GLY A 291 7.49 -30.48 -24.71
C GLY A 291 8.02 -31.86 -24.27
N GLU A 292 8.58 -31.95 -23.06
CA GLU A 292 9.19 -33.16 -22.50
C GLU A 292 8.68 -33.37 -21.08
N ASN A 293 8.61 -34.63 -20.63
CA ASN A 293 8.22 -34.92 -19.25
C ASN A 293 9.37 -34.66 -18.29
N ILE A 294 9.31 -33.53 -17.60
CA ILE A 294 10.32 -33.06 -16.66
C ILE A 294 9.79 -33.10 -15.22
N GLN A 295 10.60 -33.60 -14.31
CA GLN A 295 10.28 -33.67 -12.90
C GLN A 295 11.41 -33.06 -12.05
N CYS A 296 11.31 -31.76 -11.78
CA CYS A 296 12.25 -31.04 -10.90
C CYS A 296 11.96 -31.32 -9.42
N PHE A 297 10.69 -31.44 -9.07
CA PHE A 297 10.25 -31.71 -7.70
C PHE A 297 9.67 -33.11 -7.58
N LYS A 298 10.12 -33.85 -6.57
CA LYS A 298 9.60 -35.20 -6.25
C LYS A 298 8.99 -35.19 -4.86
N LYS A 299 7.80 -35.80 -4.74
CA LYS A 299 7.19 -36.02 -3.45
C LYS A 299 8.06 -37.01 -2.64
N VAL A 300 8.48 -36.59 -1.46
CA VAL A 300 9.17 -37.45 -0.50
C VAL A 300 8.15 -37.89 0.53
N ASP A 301 7.96 -39.19 0.70
CA ASP A 301 7.13 -39.70 1.79
C ASP A 301 7.83 -39.37 3.12
N SER A 302 7.19 -38.54 3.95
CA SER A 302 7.70 -38.24 5.28
C SER A 302 7.69 -39.54 6.07
N GLN A 303 8.86 -40.11 6.30
CA GLN A 303 8.98 -41.14 7.36
C GLN A 303 8.67 -40.45 8.68
N LYS A 304 7.56 -40.85 9.31
CA LYS A 304 7.18 -40.46 10.66
C LYS A 304 8.17 -40.99 11.68
#